data_e0badff3f46aca05805ec2ac2627ade3
#
_entry.id   e0badff3f46aca05805ec2ac2627ade3
#
_cell.length_a   1.000
_cell.length_b   1.000
_cell.length_c   1.000
_cell.angle_alpha   90.00
_cell.angle_beta   90.00
_cell.angle_gamma   90.00
#
_symmetry.space_group_name_H-M   'P 1'
#
loop_
_entity.id
_entity.type
_entity.pdbx_description
1 polymer ?
#
loop_
_entity_poly.entity_id
_entity_poly.type
_entity_poly.pdbx_seq_one_letter_code
_entity_poly.pdbx_strand_id
1 'polypeptide(L)'
;PVMQEHYRLAHIRKPEFMGNTREEEKDPVYRVVKDLPWSEKEINGRLQAYDKLSETVERAASRIPSGRQSAYFELVKYPVQAATQMNRKLLYAQLARHGKADWEKSDLAYDSIVVLTKQYNSLEDGKWNRMMDFQPRKLPVFNRVERKTATSPMMKERVAIYKWNGLDGKNIPNGKNTLNARKGTSAICEGLGYESKATGIDKGDALMFSFDNWKTDLVEVDIRLLPNHPVGGDQLRFSISLDDAAPEVISYETKGRSEEWKENVLRNQAIRTVRLPISGKKSHKLVIKALDEGVILDQVMLYMPSPTGE
;
A
#
# COMPACT_ATOMS: atom_id res chain seq x y z
N PRO A 1 2.93 -10.90 16.05
CA PRO A 1 3.21 -11.38 14.69
C PRO A 1 1.97 -11.39 13.80
N VAL A 2 0.85 -12.12 14.16
CA VAL A 2 -0.34 -12.25 13.29
C VAL A 2 -0.99 -10.88 13.06
N MET A 3 -1.32 -10.16 14.12
CA MET A 3 -1.96 -8.84 13.99
C MET A 3 -1.05 -7.79 13.37
N GLN A 4 0.26 -7.88 13.56
CA GLN A 4 1.22 -7.01 12.87
C GLN A 4 1.16 -7.19 11.35
N GLU A 5 1.11 -8.45 10.88
CA GLU A 5 0.98 -8.72 9.44
C GLU A 5 -0.40 -8.31 8.91
N HIS A 6 -1.46 -8.54 9.68
CA HIS A 6 -2.79 -8.04 9.33
C HIS A 6 -2.79 -6.51 9.14
N TYR A 7 -2.22 -5.77 10.09
CA TYR A 7 -2.14 -4.32 10.00
C TYR A 7 -1.23 -3.85 8.87
N ARG A 8 -0.11 -4.55 8.61
CA ARG A 8 0.75 -4.24 7.46
C ARG A 8 0.00 -4.37 6.14
N LEU A 9 -0.74 -5.46 5.95
CA LEU A 9 -1.54 -5.65 4.74
C LEU A 9 -2.68 -4.63 4.63
N ALA A 10 -3.33 -4.29 5.75
CA ALA A 10 -4.37 -3.26 5.78
C ALA A 10 -3.78 -1.87 5.51
N HIS A 11 -2.54 -1.58 5.96
CA HIS A 11 -1.87 -0.31 5.66
C HIS A 11 -1.61 -0.13 4.16
N ILE A 12 -1.19 -1.19 3.46
CA ILE A 12 -0.98 -1.13 2.00
C ILE A 12 -2.28 -0.73 1.28
N ARG A 13 -3.40 -1.35 1.64
CA ARG A 13 -4.75 -0.98 1.21
C ARG A 13 -5.78 -1.64 2.13
N LYS A 14 -6.67 -0.83 2.66
CA LYS A 14 -7.73 -1.31 3.53
C LYS A 14 -8.70 -2.22 2.77
N PRO A 15 -9.26 -3.27 3.40
CA PRO A 15 -10.18 -4.20 2.74
C PRO A 15 -11.39 -3.52 2.09
N GLU A 16 -11.95 -2.49 2.72
CA GLU A 16 -13.09 -1.73 2.20
C GLU A 16 -12.75 -0.88 0.96
N PHE A 17 -11.47 -0.64 0.70
CA PHE A 17 -11.01 0.11 -0.48
C PHE A 17 -10.56 -0.79 -1.64
N MET A 18 -10.72 -2.10 -1.50
CA MET A 18 -10.31 -3.06 -2.54
C MET A 18 -11.16 -2.98 -3.81
N GLY A 19 -12.34 -2.41 -3.74
CA GLY A 19 -13.20 -2.14 -4.91
C GLY A 19 -12.96 -0.79 -5.57
N ASN A 20 -11.95 -0.05 -5.14
CA ASN A 20 -11.62 1.29 -5.64
C ASN A 20 -12.85 2.24 -5.66
N THR A 21 -13.74 2.10 -4.70
CA THR A 21 -14.92 2.95 -4.53
C THR A 21 -14.60 4.15 -3.64
N ARG A 22 -15.33 5.25 -3.85
CA ARG A 22 -15.26 6.47 -3.05
C ARG A 22 -16.66 6.81 -2.58
N GLU A 23 -17.03 6.31 -1.44
CA GLU A 23 -18.41 6.26 -0.97
C GLU A 23 -19.01 7.62 -0.59
N GLU A 24 -18.15 8.55 -0.19
CA GLU A 24 -18.56 9.90 0.19
C GLU A 24 -18.78 10.84 -1.01
N GLU A 25 -18.41 10.41 -2.20
CA GLU A 25 -18.62 11.18 -3.40
C GLU A 25 -20.11 11.13 -3.83
N LYS A 26 -20.65 12.28 -4.19
CA LYS A 26 -22.04 12.38 -4.66
C LYS A 26 -22.25 11.75 -6.03
N ASP A 27 -21.22 11.79 -6.87
CA ASP A 27 -21.28 11.21 -8.20
C ASP A 27 -21.34 9.68 -8.14
N PRO A 28 -22.39 9.05 -8.70
CA PRO A 28 -22.55 7.61 -8.70
C PRO A 28 -21.38 6.83 -9.30
N VAL A 29 -20.59 7.44 -10.19
CA VAL A 29 -19.42 6.80 -10.81
C VAL A 29 -18.37 6.35 -9.77
N TYR A 30 -18.27 7.03 -8.64
CA TYR A 30 -17.35 6.67 -7.56
C TYR A 30 -17.86 5.57 -6.64
N ARG A 31 -19.12 5.18 -6.75
CA ARG A 31 -19.75 4.09 -5.99
C ARG A 31 -19.66 2.75 -6.69
N VAL A 32 -19.35 2.73 -7.98
CA VAL A 32 -19.20 1.50 -8.74
C VAL A 32 -17.91 0.81 -8.38
N VAL A 33 -17.97 -0.48 -8.09
CA VAL A 33 -16.78 -1.32 -7.87
C VAL A 33 -15.96 -1.38 -9.16
N LYS A 34 -14.69 -0.99 -9.05
CA LYS A 34 -13.75 -0.90 -10.16
C LYS A 34 -12.52 -1.77 -9.89
N ASP A 35 -11.80 -2.06 -10.96
CA ASP A 35 -10.50 -2.70 -10.87
C ASP A 35 -9.49 -1.82 -10.16
N LEU A 36 -8.62 -2.45 -9.40
CA LEU A 36 -7.43 -1.82 -8.87
C LEU A 36 -6.38 -1.69 -9.98
N PRO A 37 -5.53 -0.67 -9.94
CA PRO A 37 -4.41 -0.52 -10.87
C PRO A 37 -3.27 -1.48 -10.49
N TRP A 38 -3.59 -2.76 -10.41
CA TRP A 38 -2.68 -3.84 -10.02
C TRP A 38 -2.54 -4.87 -11.13
N SER A 39 -1.33 -5.35 -11.33
CA SER A 39 -1.03 -6.47 -12.22
C SER A 39 -1.55 -7.79 -11.64
N GLU A 40 -1.67 -8.81 -12.49
CA GLU A 40 -2.03 -10.17 -12.07
C GLU A 40 -1.10 -10.70 -10.97
N LYS A 41 0.20 -10.40 -11.05
CA LYS A 41 1.18 -10.83 -10.04
C LYS A 41 0.98 -10.13 -8.69
N GLU A 42 0.69 -8.83 -8.68
CA GLU A 42 0.38 -8.09 -7.44
C GLU A 42 -0.90 -8.62 -6.79
N ILE A 43 -1.93 -8.89 -7.59
CA ILE A 43 -3.18 -9.49 -7.10
C ILE A 43 -2.92 -10.85 -6.47
N ASN A 44 -2.23 -11.75 -7.19
CA ASN A 44 -1.93 -13.09 -6.69
C ASN A 44 -1.03 -13.05 -5.45
N GLY A 45 -0.04 -12.17 -5.40
CA GLY A 45 0.80 -11.95 -4.23
C GLY A 45 0.00 -11.51 -3.00
N ARG A 46 -0.97 -10.61 -3.20
CA ARG A 46 -1.88 -10.16 -2.14
C ARG A 46 -2.79 -11.28 -1.64
N LEU A 47 -3.37 -12.06 -2.53
CA LEU A 47 -4.19 -13.22 -2.19
C LEU A 47 -3.40 -14.24 -1.38
N GLN A 48 -2.19 -14.61 -1.82
CA GLN A 48 -1.31 -15.52 -1.11
C GLN A 48 -0.93 -15.03 0.29
N ALA A 49 -0.67 -13.73 0.45
CA ALA A 49 -0.34 -13.15 1.74
C ALA A 49 -1.51 -13.28 2.73
N TYR A 50 -2.74 -13.02 2.30
CA TYR A 50 -3.92 -13.20 3.14
C TYR A 50 -4.25 -14.67 3.39
N ASP A 51 -4.04 -15.55 2.42
CA ASP A 51 -4.24 -17.00 2.59
C ASP A 51 -3.30 -17.54 3.67
N LYS A 52 -2.02 -17.22 3.61
CA LYS A 52 -1.03 -17.60 4.63
C LYS A 52 -1.38 -17.06 6.02
N LEU A 53 -1.87 -15.82 6.08
CA LEU A 53 -2.28 -15.21 7.34
C LEU A 53 -3.52 -15.92 7.91
N SER A 54 -4.52 -16.19 7.07
CA SER A 54 -5.74 -16.93 7.39
C SER A 54 -5.43 -18.33 7.96
N GLU A 55 -4.58 -19.11 7.27
CA GLU A 55 -4.13 -20.42 7.73
C GLU A 55 -3.42 -20.35 9.09
N THR A 56 -2.61 -19.31 9.30
CA THR A 56 -1.89 -19.11 10.57
C THR A 56 -2.87 -18.87 11.72
N VAL A 57 -3.92 -18.09 11.49
CA VAL A 57 -4.99 -17.84 12.46
C VAL A 57 -5.78 -19.11 12.76
N GLU A 58 -6.13 -19.90 11.75
CA GLU A 58 -6.85 -21.18 11.93
C GLU A 58 -6.01 -22.16 12.76
N ARG A 59 -4.73 -22.32 12.45
CA ARG A 59 -3.83 -23.18 13.23
C ARG A 59 -3.66 -22.70 14.67
N ALA A 60 -3.67 -21.40 14.92
CA ALA A 60 -3.58 -20.85 16.27
C ALA A 60 -4.87 -21.11 17.08
N ALA A 61 -6.03 -21.08 16.43
CA ALA A 61 -7.33 -21.30 17.06
C ALA A 61 -7.41 -22.64 17.81
N SER A 62 -6.81 -23.71 17.25
CA SER A 62 -6.80 -25.03 17.89
C SER A 62 -6.03 -25.11 19.22
N ARG A 63 -5.18 -24.10 19.50
CA ARG A 63 -4.37 -24.02 20.73
C ARG A 63 -4.96 -23.09 21.78
N ILE A 64 -6.07 -22.42 21.46
CA ILE A 64 -6.72 -21.49 22.39
C ILE A 64 -7.62 -22.28 23.34
N PRO A 65 -7.50 -22.08 24.67
CA PRO A 65 -8.37 -22.73 25.64
C PRO A 65 -9.85 -22.40 25.37
N SER A 66 -10.74 -23.38 25.68
CA SER A 66 -12.19 -23.26 25.42
C SER A 66 -12.81 -21.97 25.97
N GLY A 67 -12.48 -21.59 27.20
CA GLY A 67 -12.98 -20.35 27.82
C GLY A 67 -12.46 -19.04 27.20
N ARG A 68 -11.59 -19.11 26.17
CA ARG A 68 -11.05 -17.93 25.45
C ARG A 68 -11.34 -17.97 23.95
N GLN A 69 -12.10 -18.95 23.48
CA GLN A 69 -12.37 -19.13 22.04
C GLN A 69 -13.18 -17.95 21.47
N SER A 70 -14.19 -17.48 22.18
CA SER A 70 -15.00 -16.32 21.76
C SER A 70 -14.15 -15.04 21.65
N ALA A 71 -13.33 -14.76 22.66
CA ALA A 71 -12.43 -13.61 22.64
C ALA A 71 -11.38 -13.71 21.51
N TYR A 72 -10.83 -14.89 21.26
CA TYR A 72 -9.92 -15.11 20.15
C TYR A 72 -10.60 -14.91 18.80
N PHE A 73 -11.83 -15.44 18.65
CA PHE A 73 -12.61 -15.24 17.44
C PHE A 73 -12.87 -13.75 17.20
N GLU A 74 -13.34 -13.03 18.21
CA GLU A 74 -13.67 -11.61 18.13
C GLU A 74 -12.46 -10.74 17.78
N LEU A 75 -11.34 -10.92 18.51
CA LEU A 75 -10.22 -10.00 18.47
C LEU A 75 -9.16 -10.36 17.40
N VAL A 76 -9.10 -11.60 16.95
CA VAL A 76 -8.06 -12.08 16.04
C VAL A 76 -8.63 -12.76 14.80
N LYS A 77 -9.48 -13.79 14.99
CA LYS A 77 -9.93 -14.62 13.88
C LYS A 77 -10.86 -13.85 12.94
N TYR A 78 -11.88 -13.20 13.47
CA TYR A 78 -12.85 -12.47 12.66
C TYR A 78 -12.22 -11.31 11.86
N PRO A 79 -11.43 -10.41 12.44
CA PRO A 79 -10.79 -9.34 11.66
C PRO A 79 -9.93 -9.85 10.51
N VAL A 80 -9.14 -10.90 10.75
CA VAL A 80 -8.28 -11.48 9.72
C VAL A 80 -9.10 -12.20 8.65
N GLN A 81 -10.06 -13.05 9.04
CA GLN A 81 -10.87 -13.81 8.10
C GLN A 81 -11.78 -12.90 7.27
N ALA A 82 -12.42 -11.91 7.88
CA ALA A 82 -13.26 -10.95 7.18
C ALA A 82 -12.44 -10.14 6.15
N ALA A 83 -11.25 -9.66 6.53
CA ALA A 83 -10.35 -8.98 5.61
C ALA A 83 -9.88 -9.91 4.47
N THR A 84 -9.56 -11.17 4.79
CA THR A 84 -9.20 -12.19 3.79
C THR A 84 -10.31 -12.37 2.77
N GLN A 85 -11.54 -12.56 3.23
CA GLN A 85 -12.67 -12.77 2.33
C GLN A 85 -13.05 -11.52 1.53
N MET A 86 -12.90 -10.31 2.10
CA MET A 86 -13.07 -9.06 1.35
C MET A 86 -12.04 -8.95 0.21
N ASN A 87 -10.77 -9.26 0.47
CA ASN A 87 -9.74 -9.28 -0.56
C ASN A 87 -10.05 -10.34 -1.63
N ARG A 88 -10.36 -11.57 -1.23
CA ARG A 88 -10.74 -12.65 -2.16
C ARG A 88 -11.93 -12.26 -3.04
N LYS A 89 -12.99 -11.73 -2.43
CA LYS A 89 -14.20 -11.31 -3.15
C LYS A 89 -13.87 -10.33 -4.29
N LEU A 90 -13.11 -9.28 -3.99
CA LEU A 90 -12.87 -8.21 -4.94
C LEU A 90 -11.74 -8.54 -5.93
N LEU A 91 -10.67 -9.20 -5.48
CA LEU A 91 -9.55 -9.57 -6.34
C LEU A 91 -9.87 -10.74 -7.27
N TYR A 92 -10.60 -11.75 -6.83
CA TYR A 92 -11.07 -12.81 -7.73
C TYR A 92 -12.09 -12.29 -8.74
N ALA A 93 -12.94 -11.32 -8.36
CA ALA A 93 -13.82 -10.65 -9.31
C ALA A 93 -13.03 -9.88 -10.37
N GLN A 94 -11.96 -9.17 -9.97
CA GLN A 94 -11.07 -8.51 -10.93
C GLN A 94 -10.41 -9.51 -11.86
N LEU A 95 -9.83 -10.58 -11.35
CA LEU A 95 -9.25 -11.65 -12.17
C LEU A 95 -10.30 -12.27 -13.11
N ALA A 96 -11.51 -12.52 -12.62
CA ALA A 96 -12.59 -13.11 -13.42
C ALA A 96 -13.06 -12.19 -14.55
N ARG A 97 -13.14 -10.87 -14.32
CA ARG A 97 -13.43 -9.89 -15.40
C ARG A 97 -12.45 -9.99 -16.56
N HIS A 98 -11.21 -10.34 -16.28
CA HIS A 98 -10.13 -10.50 -17.26
C HIS A 98 -9.92 -11.95 -17.71
N GLY A 99 -10.82 -12.87 -17.37
CA GLY A 99 -10.72 -14.28 -17.76
C GLY A 99 -9.56 -15.05 -17.10
N LYS A 100 -9.08 -14.59 -15.93
CA LYS A 100 -7.95 -15.16 -15.18
C LYS A 100 -8.38 -16.00 -13.97
N ALA A 101 -9.65 -16.00 -13.62
CA ALA A 101 -10.23 -16.79 -12.54
C ALA A 101 -11.72 -17.04 -12.77
N ASP A 102 -12.27 -18.02 -12.04
CA ASP A 102 -13.70 -18.27 -12.01
C ASP A 102 -14.41 -17.31 -11.06
N TRP A 103 -15.56 -16.81 -11.47
CA TRP A 103 -16.43 -15.95 -10.67
C TRP A 103 -16.88 -16.58 -9.35
N GLU A 104 -17.00 -17.91 -9.34
CA GLU A 104 -17.38 -18.67 -8.16
C GLU A 104 -16.48 -18.41 -6.95
N LYS A 105 -15.17 -18.17 -7.16
CA LYS A 105 -14.24 -17.81 -6.08
C LYS A 105 -14.61 -16.50 -5.39
N SER A 106 -15.08 -15.52 -6.15
CA SER A 106 -15.59 -14.26 -5.61
C SER A 106 -16.90 -14.44 -4.86
N ASP A 107 -17.81 -15.26 -5.40
CA ASP A 107 -19.10 -15.55 -4.79
C ASP A 107 -18.95 -16.30 -3.47
N LEU A 108 -18.11 -17.33 -3.41
CA LEU A 108 -17.80 -18.09 -2.19
C LEU A 108 -17.18 -17.20 -1.10
N ALA A 109 -16.35 -16.25 -1.50
CA ALA A 109 -15.79 -15.29 -0.55
C ALA A 109 -16.87 -14.38 0.05
N TYR A 110 -17.82 -13.91 -0.76
CA TYR A 110 -18.98 -13.16 -0.25
C TYR A 110 -19.82 -13.99 0.73
N ASP A 111 -20.14 -15.24 0.39
CA ASP A 111 -20.92 -16.12 1.25
C ASP A 111 -20.19 -16.39 2.58
N SER A 112 -18.86 -16.51 2.53
CA SER A 112 -18.02 -16.64 3.74
C SER A 112 -18.11 -15.40 4.63
N ILE A 113 -18.18 -14.17 4.08
CA ILE A 113 -18.37 -12.94 4.87
C ILE A 113 -19.72 -12.98 5.60
N VAL A 114 -20.77 -13.42 4.92
CA VAL A 114 -22.10 -13.57 5.53
C VAL A 114 -22.08 -14.55 6.70
N VAL A 115 -21.41 -15.71 6.52
CA VAL A 115 -21.28 -16.73 7.57
C VAL A 115 -20.48 -16.19 8.76
N LEU A 116 -19.33 -15.56 8.51
CA LEU A 116 -18.49 -14.95 9.56
C LEU A 116 -19.25 -13.89 10.37
N THR A 117 -20.03 -13.05 9.69
CA THR A 117 -20.86 -12.02 10.33
C THR A 117 -21.91 -12.64 11.26
N LYS A 118 -22.61 -13.69 10.79
CA LYS A 118 -23.58 -14.42 11.61
C LYS A 118 -22.91 -15.06 12.83
N GLN A 119 -21.75 -15.69 12.62
CA GLN A 119 -20.99 -16.31 13.70
C GLN A 119 -20.58 -15.28 14.77
N TYR A 120 -20.05 -14.10 14.34
CA TYR A 120 -19.72 -13.02 15.29
C TYR A 120 -20.92 -12.60 16.11
N ASN A 121 -22.04 -12.34 15.45
CA ASN A 121 -23.25 -11.86 16.12
C ASN A 121 -23.91 -12.90 17.05
N SER A 122 -23.57 -14.19 16.91
CA SER A 122 -24.06 -15.26 17.79
C SER A 122 -23.14 -15.59 18.96
N LEU A 123 -21.97 -14.98 19.06
CA LEU A 123 -21.04 -15.21 20.18
C LEU A 123 -21.69 -14.90 21.54
N GLU A 124 -21.33 -15.69 22.55
CA GLU A 124 -21.80 -15.53 23.93
C GLU A 124 -23.33 -15.37 23.99
N ASP A 125 -24.03 -16.36 23.40
CA ASP A 125 -25.50 -16.41 23.35
C ASP A 125 -26.14 -15.19 22.71
N GLY A 126 -25.46 -14.58 21.75
CA GLY A 126 -25.95 -13.42 21.03
C GLY A 126 -25.68 -12.07 21.72
N LYS A 127 -24.78 -12.04 22.68
CA LYS A 127 -24.35 -10.78 23.33
C LYS A 127 -23.98 -9.68 22.34
N TRP A 128 -23.37 -10.06 21.21
CA TRP A 128 -22.93 -9.17 20.15
C TRP A 128 -23.91 -9.12 18.96
N ASN A 129 -25.18 -9.52 19.16
CA ASN A 129 -26.16 -9.50 18.07
C ASN A 129 -26.28 -8.12 17.46
N ARG A 130 -26.24 -8.04 16.12
CA ARG A 130 -26.24 -6.83 15.28
C ARG A 130 -24.99 -5.92 15.46
N MET A 131 -23.92 -6.39 16.08
CA MET A 131 -22.67 -5.62 16.16
C MET A 131 -22.00 -5.56 14.79
N MET A 132 -21.97 -6.68 14.07
CA MET A 132 -21.39 -6.76 12.71
C MET A 132 -22.49 -6.84 11.65
N ASP A 133 -22.21 -6.20 10.53
CA ASP A 133 -23.04 -6.21 9.32
C ASP A 133 -22.18 -6.62 8.12
N PHE A 134 -22.66 -7.52 7.27
CA PHE A 134 -21.97 -7.91 6.05
C PHE A 134 -22.19 -6.91 4.91
N GLN A 135 -23.14 -5.97 5.07
CA GLN A 135 -23.41 -4.87 4.13
C GLN A 135 -23.48 -3.51 4.87
N PRO A 136 -22.41 -3.09 5.55
CA PRO A 136 -22.42 -1.85 6.31
C PRO A 136 -22.88 -0.68 5.45
N ARG A 137 -23.83 0.10 5.97
CA ARG A 137 -24.40 1.26 5.27
C ARG A 137 -24.96 0.95 3.87
N LYS A 138 -25.15 -0.32 3.51
CA LYS A 138 -25.59 -0.78 2.17
C LYS A 138 -24.70 -0.26 1.03
N LEU A 139 -23.40 -0.14 1.29
CA LEU A 139 -22.46 0.38 0.29
C LEU A 139 -22.13 -0.70 -0.76
N PRO A 140 -22.02 -0.33 -2.04
CA PRO A 140 -21.82 -1.29 -3.15
C PRO A 140 -20.59 -2.17 -2.99
N VAL A 141 -19.50 -1.67 -2.36
CA VAL A 141 -18.29 -2.45 -2.11
C VAL A 141 -18.51 -3.69 -1.23
N PHE A 142 -19.55 -3.67 -0.38
CA PHE A 142 -19.92 -4.81 0.47
C PHE A 142 -20.89 -5.79 -0.19
N ASN A 143 -21.50 -5.43 -1.31
CA ASN A 143 -22.38 -6.32 -2.04
C ASN A 143 -21.61 -7.48 -2.70
N ARG A 144 -22.33 -8.53 -3.15
CA ARG A 144 -21.82 -9.48 -4.13
C ARG A 144 -21.40 -8.73 -5.38
N VAL A 145 -20.22 -9.06 -5.92
CA VAL A 145 -19.73 -8.34 -7.10
C VAL A 145 -20.52 -8.76 -8.34
N GLU A 146 -20.99 -7.77 -9.08
CA GLU A 146 -21.69 -8.01 -10.33
C GLU A 146 -20.76 -8.59 -11.39
N ARG A 147 -21.20 -9.67 -12.05
CA ARG A 147 -20.45 -10.33 -13.12
C ARG A 147 -20.46 -9.49 -14.39
N LYS A 148 -19.31 -8.95 -14.74
CA LYS A 148 -19.11 -8.13 -15.94
C LYS A 148 -17.75 -8.48 -16.55
N THR A 149 -17.62 -8.30 -17.86
CA THR A 149 -16.31 -8.37 -18.54
C THR A 149 -15.57 -7.05 -18.38
N ALA A 150 -14.25 -7.11 -18.30
CA ALA A 150 -13.41 -5.91 -18.25
C ALA A 150 -13.53 -5.11 -19.58
N THR A 151 -13.57 -3.80 -19.47
CA THR A 151 -13.57 -2.88 -20.60
C THR A 151 -12.17 -2.36 -20.96
N SER A 152 -11.21 -2.56 -20.09
CA SER A 152 -9.81 -2.16 -20.26
C SER A 152 -8.89 -3.34 -19.96
N PRO A 153 -7.70 -3.43 -20.55
CA PRO A 153 -6.76 -4.48 -20.21
C PRO A 153 -6.30 -4.38 -18.75
N MET A 154 -5.90 -5.52 -18.19
CA MET A 154 -5.28 -5.55 -16.87
C MET A 154 -3.95 -4.80 -16.90
N MET A 155 -3.62 -4.12 -15.79
CA MET A 155 -2.33 -3.46 -15.63
C MET A 155 -1.19 -4.45 -15.87
N LYS A 156 -0.23 -4.06 -16.70
CA LYS A 156 0.99 -4.84 -16.92
C LYS A 156 1.92 -4.71 -15.71
N GLU A 157 2.61 -5.79 -15.39
CA GLU A 157 3.62 -5.75 -14.33
C GLU A 157 4.78 -4.83 -14.73
N ARG A 158 5.18 -3.93 -13.83
CA ARG A 158 6.44 -3.20 -13.91
C ARG A 158 7.44 -3.86 -12.96
N VAL A 159 8.50 -4.44 -13.52
CA VAL A 159 9.55 -5.09 -12.74
C VAL A 159 10.64 -4.08 -12.41
N ALA A 160 10.77 -3.74 -11.12
CA ALA A 160 11.86 -2.91 -10.65
C ALA A 160 13.19 -3.68 -10.74
N ILE A 161 14.21 -3.06 -11.33
CA ILE A 161 15.58 -3.60 -11.39
C ILE A 161 16.24 -3.45 -10.01
N TYR A 162 16.01 -2.30 -9.36
CA TYR A 162 16.41 -2.06 -7.97
C TYR A 162 15.20 -1.63 -7.16
N LYS A 163 15.13 -2.10 -5.94
CA LYS A 163 14.10 -1.75 -4.96
C LYS A 163 14.74 -1.62 -3.59
N TRP A 164 14.55 -0.48 -2.96
CA TRP A 164 15.00 -0.20 -1.60
C TRP A 164 13.85 0.27 -0.72
N ASN A 165 13.93 -0.06 0.56
CA ASN A 165 13.23 0.69 1.60
C ASN A 165 13.99 1.98 1.88
N GLY A 166 13.33 3.02 2.39
CA GLY A 166 14.00 4.26 2.79
C GLY A 166 15.16 4.03 3.78
N LEU A 167 15.07 2.99 4.62
CA LEU A 167 16.12 2.61 5.59
C LEU A 167 17.41 2.07 4.95
N ASP A 168 17.36 1.61 3.71
CA ASP A 168 18.53 1.10 2.99
C ASP A 168 19.43 2.25 2.49
N GLY A 169 18.92 3.48 2.51
CA GLY A 169 19.65 4.67 2.11
C GLY A 169 20.72 5.06 3.14
N LYS A 170 21.95 5.34 2.65
CA LYS A 170 23.00 5.90 3.48
C LYS A 170 22.67 7.35 3.82
N ASN A 171 22.56 7.68 5.09
CA ASN A 171 22.31 9.05 5.53
C ASN A 171 23.50 9.98 5.27
N ILE A 172 23.19 11.17 4.70
CA ILE A 172 24.14 12.28 4.48
C ILE A 172 23.60 13.49 5.26
N PRO A 173 24.12 13.75 6.47
CA PRO A 173 23.65 14.86 7.28
C PRO A 173 24.13 16.20 6.72
N ASN A 174 23.28 17.22 6.85
CA ASN A 174 23.58 18.61 6.38
C ASN A 174 24.56 19.38 7.28
N GLY A 175 25.08 18.76 8.30
CA GLY A 175 26.11 19.37 9.19
C GLY A 175 25.62 20.50 10.10
N LYS A 176 24.37 20.95 10.02
CA LYS A 176 23.84 22.10 10.75
C LYS A 176 22.88 21.80 11.91
N ASN A 177 22.36 20.59 12.03
CA ASN A 177 21.39 20.24 13.09
C ASN A 177 22.01 19.36 14.16
N THR A 178 22.58 20.00 15.19
CA THR A 178 23.18 19.33 16.34
C THR A 178 22.26 19.25 17.56
N LEU A 179 21.02 19.76 17.53
CA LEU A 179 20.20 19.87 18.75
C LEU A 179 19.37 18.62 19.07
N ASN A 180 19.14 17.70 18.14
CA ASN A 180 18.47 16.42 18.38
C ASN A 180 19.09 15.24 17.61
N ALA A 181 20.26 15.41 17.09
CA ALA A 181 20.95 14.36 16.33
C ALA A 181 21.44 13.27 17.27
N ARG A 182 20.68 12.21 17.46
CA ARG A 182 21.31 10.90 17.57
C ARG A 182 22.12 10.75 16.28
N LYS A 183 23.44 10.90 16.40
CA LYS A 183 24.39 10.89 15.28
C LYS A 183 23.94 9.94 14.17
N GLY A 184 23.51 10.50 13.01
CA GLY A 184 23.43 9.78 11.74
C GLY A 184 22.25 8.82 11.55
N THR A 185 21.15 8.94 12.28
CA THR A 185 19.96 8.10 12.06
C THR A 185 18.77 8.97 11.70
N SER A 186 18.33 8.84 10.46
CA SER A 186 16.99 9.27 10.04
C SER A 186 15.95 8.65 10.98
N ALA A 187 14.88 9.39 11.30
CA ALA A 187 13.83 8.89 12.17
C ALA A 187 13.13 7.68 11.53
N ILE A 188 13.07 6.55 12.23
CA ILE A 188 12.32 5.38 11.78
C ILE A 188 10.86 5.57 12.13
N CYS A 189 9.98 5.56 11.13
CA CYS A 189 8.54 5.55 11.30
C CYS A 189 8.04 4.09 11.33
N GLU A 190 7.98 3.50 12.52
CA GLU A 190 7.51 2.12 12.69
C GLU A 190 5.99 2.00 12.49
N GLY A 191 5.56 0.88 11.90
CA GLY A 191 4.16 0.60 11.61
C GLY A 191 3.61 1.31 10.36
N LEU A 192 4.39 2.18 9.72
CA LEU A 192 4.03 2.91 8.52
C LEU A 192 4.86 2.44 7.32
N GLY A 193 4.34 2.70 6.11
CA GLY A 193 4.98 2.28 4.87
C GLY A 193 4.67 0.83 4.46
N TYR A 194 5.09 0.47 3.28
CA TYR A 194 4.78 -0.81 2.64
C TYR A 194 5.31 -2.02 3.42
N GLU A 195 6.49 -1.87 4.03
CA GLU A 195 7.16 -2.91 4.83
C GLU A 195 7.03 -2.67 6.34
N SER A 196 6.04 -1.86 6.77
CA SER A 196 5.85 -1.42 8.16
C SER A 196 7.02 -0.60 8.73
N LYS A 197 7.82 -0.03 7.87
CA LYS A 197 8.92 0.87 8.23
C LYS A 197 9.14 1.87 7.10
N ALA A 198 9.19 3.14 7.44
CA ALA A 198 9.56 4.23 6.55
C ALA A 198 10.60 5.11 7.24
N THR A 199 11.23 5.99 6.49
CA THR A 199 12.35 6.82 6.98
C THR A 199 11.99 8.29 6.88
N GLY A 200 11.90 8.97 8.02
CA GLY A 200 11.85 10.43 8.07
C GLY A 200 13.23 11.02 7.74
N ILE A 201 13.26 12.00 6.86
CA ILE A 201 14.49 12.71 6.48
C ILE A 201 14.39 14.11 7.04
N ASP A 202 15.33 14.49 7.89
CA ASP A 202 15.37 15.84 8.46
C ASP A 202 15.64 16.88 7.36
N LYS A 203 15.06 18.07 7.50
CA LYS A 203 15.24 19.15 6.53
C LYS A 203 16.71 19.46 6.29
N GLY A 204 17.13 19.33 5.05
CA GLY A 204 18.51 19.54 4.61
C GLY A 204 19.36 18.27 4.59
N ASP A 205 18.94 17.20 5.24
CA ASP A 205 19.61 15.90 5.17
C ASP A 205 19.23 15.15 3.90
N ALA A 206 20.01 14.13 3.54
CA ALA A 206 19.76 13.32 2.36
C ALA A 206 20.01 11.84 2.62
N LEU A 207 19.36 11.01 1.80
CA LEU A 207 19.62 9.58 1.69
C LEU A 207 20.24 9.27 0.34
N MET A 208 21.29 8.44 0.35
CA MET A 208 22.00 8.01 -0.85
C MET A 208 21.82 6.51 -1.06
N PHE A 209 21.42 6.14 -2.28
CA PHE A 209 21.29 4.77 -2.76
C PHE A 209 22.32 4.53 -3.85
N SER A 210 23.02 3.39 -3.81
CA SER A 210 24.04 3.05 -4.80
C SER A 210 23.60 1.84 -5.61
N PHE A 211 23.85 1.88 -6.92
CA PHE A 211 23.57 0.78 -7.83
C PHE A 211 24.59 0.70 -8.97
N ASP A 212 24.69 -0.44 -9.61
CA ASP A 212 25.73 -0.74 -10.59
C ASP A 212 25.14 -1.23 -11.91
N ASN A 213 25.97 -1.18 -12.97
CA ASN A 213 25.72 -1.86 -14.24
C ASN A 213 24.39 -1.54 -14.91
N TRP A 214 23.96 -0.26 -14.89
CA TRP A 214 22.78 0.17 -15.63
C TRP A 214 23.02 0.12 -17.14
N LYS A 215 22.03 -0.35 -17.92
CA LYS A 215 22.24 -0.72 -19.33
C LYS A 215 21.70 0.30 -20.34
N THR A 216 21.02 1.34 -19.89
CA THR A 216 20.42 2.36 -20.77
C THR A 216 20.92 3.75 -20.38
N ASP A 217 20.66 4.73 -21.21
CA ASP A 217 20.99 6.15 -20.98
C ASP A 217 19.96 6.91 -20.14
N LEU A 218 18.89 6.25 -19.76
CA LEU A 218 17.83 6.77 -18.88
C LEU A 218 17.51 5.75 -17.79
N VAL A 219 17.11 6.25 -16.64
CA VAL A 219 16.50 5.48 -15.54
C VAL A 219 15.18 6.12 -15.15
N GLU A 220 14.14 5.30 -14.98
CA GLU A 220 12.87 5.75 -14.43
C GLU A 220 12.83 5.38 -12.95
N VAL A 221 12.61 6.39 -12.08
CA VAL A 221 12.65 6.25 -10.63
C VAL A 221 11.28 6.55 -10.06
N ASP A 222 10.67 5.58 -9.37
CA ASP A 222 9.52 5.82 -8.51
C ASP A 222 10.02 6.11 -7.08
N ILE A 223 9.69 7.28 -6.58
CA ILE A 223 9.89 7.69 -5.20
C ILE A 223 8.54 7.58 -4.50
N ARG A 224 8.44 6.67 -3.54
CA ARG A 224 7.24 6.42 -2.75
C ARG A 224 7.42 6.99 -1.37
N LEU A 225 6.50 7.89 -0.99
CA LEU A 225 6.54 8.63 0.26
C LEU A 225 5.25 8.38 1.03
N LEU A 226 5.25 8.61 2.34
CA LEU A 226 3.99 8.64 3.09
C LEU A 226 3.17 9.87 2.69
N PRO A 227 1.85 9.71 2.49
CA PRO A 227 0.98 10.80 2.06
C PRO A 227 0.56 11.66 3.26
N ASN A 228 1.53 12.31 3.89
CA ASN A 228 1.30 13.20 5.01
C ASN A 228 1.10 14.66 4.54
N HIS A 229 0.67 15.51 5.47
CA HIS A 229 0.58 16.94 5.25
C HIS A 229 1.90 17.63 5.62
N PRO A 230 2.17 18.83 5.07
CA PRO A 230 3.29 19.67 5.49
C PRO A 230 3.28 19.90 7.01
N VAL A 231 4.45 19.88 7.63
CA VAL A 231 4.62 20.04 9.09
C VAL A 231 4.99 21.48 9.44
N GLY A 232 5.89 22.11 8.69
CA GLY A 232 6.42 23.44 8.98
C GLY A 232 6.16 24.45 7.87
N GLY A 233 4.94 24.54 7.34
CA GLY A 233 4.58 25.42 6.24
C GLY A 233 3.50 24.81 5.34
N ASP A 234 3.47 25.21 4.08
CA ASP A 234 2.50 24.78 3.07
C ASP A 234 3.13 23.89 2.00
N GLN A 235 4.43 23.59 2.10
CA GLN A 235 5.19 22.84 1.11
C GLN A 235 5.74 21.52 1.68
N LEU A 236 5.84 20.53 0.80
CA LEU A 236 6.42 19.23 1.11
C LEU A 236 7.25 18.78 -0.10
N ARG A 237 8.54 19.15 -0.09
CA ARG A 237 9.44 18.98 -1.22
C ARG A 237 10.69 18.22 -0.84
N PHE A 238 11.20 17.51 -1.84
CA PHE A 238 12.54 16.95 -1.82
C PHE A 238 13.25 17.27 -3.13
N SER A 239 14.55 17.13 -3.16
CA SER A 239 15.29 17.10 -4.42
C SER A 239 15.87 15.72 -4.67
N ILE A 240 15.99 15.38 -5.95
CA ILE A 240 16.61 14.15 -6.42
C ILE A 240 17.73 14.48 -7.38
N SER A 241 18.87 13.79 -7.25
CA SER A 241 19.97 13.88 -8.20
C SER A 241 20.58 12.49 -8.44
N LEU A 242 21.09 12.30 -9.63
CA LEU A 242 21.82 11.10 -10.02
C LEU A 242 23.26 11.46 -10.34
N ASP A 243 24.21 10.82 -9.66
CA ASP A 243 25.65 11.11 -9.76
C ASP A 243 25.96 12.60 -9.52
N ASP A 244 26.60 13.25 -10.48
CA ASP A 244 27.02 14.65 -10.43
C ASP A 244 26.02 15.60 -11.11
N ALA A 245 24.82 15.11 -11.48
CA ALA A 245 23.80 15.91 -12.13
C ALA A 245 23.19 16.95 -11.18
N ALA A 246 22.72 18.07 -11.75
CA ALA A 246 22.02 19.08 -10.98
C ALA A 246 20.75 18.48 -10.33
N PRO A 247 20.47 18.78 -9.04
CA PRO A 247 19.29 18.28 -8.38
C PRO A 247 17.99 18.84 -9.00
N GLU A 248 17.02 17.95 -9.22
CA GLU A 248 15.65 18.29 -9.58
C GLU A 248 14.80 18.41 -8.30
N VAL A 249 14.04 19.49 -8.17
CA VAL A 249 13.15 19.74 -7.03
C VAL A 249 11.75 19.19 -7.35
N ILE A 250 11.23 18.36 -6.44
CA ILE A 250 9.95 17.69 -6.60
C ILE A 250 9.07 17.99 -5.40
N SER A 251 7.83 18.38 -5.69
CA SER A 251 6.79 18.62 -4.70
C SER A 251 5.84 17.42 -4.64
N TYR A 252 5.40 17.06 -3.41
CA TYR A 252 4.41 15.99 -3.23
C TYR A 252 3.31 16.34 -2.22
N GLU A 253 3.24 17.59 -1.75
CA GLU A 253 2.09 18.05 -1.01
C GLU A 253 0.84 17.98 -1.87
N THR A 254 -0.28 17.67 -1.26
CA THR A 254 -1.56 17.62 -1.94
C THR A 254 -2.59 18.52 -1.26
N LYS A 255 -3.37 19.23 -2.08
CA LYS A 255 -4.53 19.95 -1.56
C LYS A 255 -5.53 18.96 -1.00
N GLY A 256 -5.94 19.15 0.24
CA GLY A 256 -6.92 18.30 0.90
C GLY A 256 -8.19 18.11 0.05
N ARG A 257 -8.67 16.86 -0.06
CA ARG A 257 -9.78 16.42 -0.90
C ARG A 257 -9.57 16.57 -2.42
N SER A 258 -8.35 16.87 -2.89
CA SER A 258 -8.02 16.77 -4.32
C SER A 258 -8.06 15.32 -4.78
N GLU A 259 -8.16 15.08 -6.09
CA GLU A 259 -8.15 13.72 -6.64
C GLU A 259 -6.84 12.99 -6.28
N GLU A 260 -5.71 13.67 -6.38
CA GLU A 260 -4.43 13.09 -5.97
C GLU A 260 -4.39 12.72 -4.48
N TRP A 261 -4.90 13.60 -3.61
CA TRP A 261 -5.00 13.31 -2.18
C TRP A 261 -5.83 12.03 -1.91
N LYS A 262 -6.98 11.92 -2.57
CA LYS A 262 -7.85 10.74 -2.46
C LYS A 262 -7.13 9.46 -2.88
N GLU A 263 -6.45 9.48 -4.03
CA GLU A 263 -5.67 8.33 -4.51
C GLU A 263 -4.55 7.97 -3.52
N ASN A 264 -3.83 8.97 -3.01
CA ASN A 264 -2.76 8.75 -2.03
C ASN A 264 -3.29 8.12 -0.74
N VAL A 265 -4.47 8.54 -0.25
CA VAL A 265 -5.13 7.94 0.92
C VAL A 265 -5.55 6.49 0.64
N LEU A 266 -6.12 6.21 -0.54
CA LEU A 266 -6.54 4.85 -0.89
C LEU A 266 -5.38 3.85 -0.92
N ARG A 267 -4.20 4.27 -1.37
CA ARG A 267 -2.99 3.42 -1.48
C ARG A 267 -1.97 3.62 -0.36
N ASN A 268 -2.22 4.56 0.56
CA ASN A 268 -1.30 4.98 1.62
C ASN A 268 0.12 5.33 1.13
N GLN A 269 0.24 5.84 -0.08
CA GLN A 269 1.50 6.30 -0.67
C GLN A 269 1.28 7.51 -1.58
N ALA A 270 2.14 8.49 -1.46
CA ALA A 270 2.36 9.50 -2.49
C ALA A 270 3.48 8.97 -3.41
N ILE A 271 3.24 8.92 -4.71
CA ILE A 271 4.21 8.42 -5.68
C ILE A 271 4.62 9.56 -6.59
N ARG A 272 5.94 9.73 -6.77
CA ARG A 272 6.54 10.61 -7.77
C ARG A 272 7.44 9.80 -8.67
N THR A 273 7.20 9.89 -9.97
CA THR A 273 8.00 9.21 -10.99
C THR A 273 8.82 10.25 -11.73
N VAL A 274 10.11 10.04 -11.82
CA VAL A 274 11.05 10.90 -12.56
C VAL A 274 11.87 10.06 -13.53
N ARG A 275 12.30 10.70 -14.63
CA ARG A 275 13.22 10.10 -15.61
C ARG A 275 14.52 10.88 -15.57
N LEU A 276 15.59 10.22 -15.17
CA LEU A 276 16.90 10.81 -15.02
C LEU A 276 17.85 10.29 -16.10
N PRO A 277 18.60 11.17 -16.76
CA PRO A 277 19.69 10.74 -17.64
C PRO A 277 20.77 10.07 -16.81
N ILE A 278 21.34 8.99 -17.32
CA ILE A 278 22.37 8.21 -16.66
C ILE A 278 23.60 8.10 -17.57
N SER A 279 24.77 8.31 -16.99
CA SER A 279 26.04 8.18 -17.71
C SER A 279 26.47 6.71 -17.82
N GLY A 280 27.38 6.39 -18.74
CA GLY A 280 27.92 5.04 -18.90
C GLY A 280 28.90 4.62 -17.81
N LYS A 281 28.85 5.18 -16.60
CA LYS A 281 29.64 4.78 -15.44
C LYS A 281 29.26 3.38 -15.00
N LYS A 282 30.18 2.67 -14.33
CA LYS A 282 29.90 1.34 -13.79
C LYS A 282 29.06 1.39 -12.52
N SER A 283 29.23 2.42 -11.71
CA SER A 283 28.55 2.61 -10.42
C SER A 283 27.88 3.98 -10.36
N HIS A 284 26.70 4.04 -9.79
CA HIS A 284 25.83 5.21 -9.74
C HIS A 284 25.37 5.50 -8.30
N LYS A 285 25.11 6.79 -8.02
CA LYS A 285 24.60 7.27 -6.74
C LYS A 285 23.35 8.11 -6.97
N LEU A 286 22.23 7.62 -6.45
CA LEU A 286 20.98 8.37 -6.39
C LEU A 286 20.88 9.03 -5.03
N VAL A 287 20.68 10.35 -5.00
CA VAL A 287 20.57 11.12 -3.76
C VAL A 287 19.20 11.76 -3.67
N ILE A 288 18.50 11.54 -2.56
CA ILE A 288 17.21 12.16 -2.23
C ILE A 288 17.42 13.02 -0.99
N LYS A 289 17.20 14.34 -1.12
CA LYS A 289 17.41 15.33 -0.05
C LYS A 289 16.09 15.98 0.33
N ALA A 290 15.76 16.00 1.63
CA ALA A 290 14.61 16.73 2.13
C ALA A 290 14.84 18.24 2.07
N LEU A 291 13.92 18.97 1.47
CA LEU A 291 13.92 20.44 1.41
C LEU A 291 12.99 21.06 2.46
N ASP A 292 12.00 20.32 2.89
CA ASP A 292 11.03 20.73 3.91
C ASP A 292 10.98 19.70 5.05
N GLU A 293 10.42 20.08 6.19
CA GLU A 293 10.15 19.16 7.29
C GLU A 293 9.00 18.22 6.96
N GLY A 294 9.05 16.97 7.46
CA GLY A 294 7.99 16.00 7.25
C GLY A 294 8.16 15.14 6.01
N VAL A 295 9.29 15.19 5.31
CA VAL A 295 9.59 14.27 4.21
C VAL A 295 9.84 12.87 4.77
N ILE A 296 8.97 11.91 4.43
CA ILE A 296 9.05 10.53 4.90
C ILE A 296 9.10 9.60 3.70
N LEU A 297 10.27 8.99 3.49
CA LEU A 297 10.55 8.08 2.39
C LEU A 297 10.18 6.64 2.78
N ASP A 298 9.32 6.02 1.98
CA ASP A 298 8.91 4.61 2.12
C ASP A 298 9.79 3.70 1.25
N GLN A 299 9.76 3.91 -0.08
CA GLN A 299 10.49 3.06 -1.02
C GLN A 299 11.06 3.88 -2.18
N VAL A 300 12.16 3.37 -2.75
CA VAL A 300 12.72 3.84 -4.01
C VAL A 300 12.83 2.64 -4.96
N MET A 301 12.31 2.80 -6.17
CA MET A 301 12.32 1.74 -7.18
C MET A 301 12.86 2.28 -8.49
N LEU A 302 13.78 1.53 -9.11
CA LEU A 302 14.36 1.86 -10.41
C LEU A 302 13.85 0.90 -11.47
N TYR A 303 13.41 1.46 -12.58
CA TYR A 303 12.87 0.73 -13.71
C TYR A 303 13.62 1.08 -15.01
N MET A 304 13.68 0.13 -15.92
CA MET A 304 13.97 0.45 -17.31
C MET A 304 12.89 1.39 -17.83
N PRO A 305 13.26 2.46 -18.53
CA PRO A 305 12.27 3.37 -19.11
C PRO A 305 11.30 2.61 -20.01
N SER A 306 10.01 2.82 -19.81
CA SER A 306 9.02 2.35 -20.79
C SER A 306 9.24 3.07 -22.11
N PRO A 307 9.10 2.40 -23.27
CA PRO A 307 9.09 3.09 -24.56
C PRO A 307 8.08 4.25 -24.49
N THR A 308 8.49 5.44 -24.89
CA THR A 308 7.61 6.61 -24.96
C THR A 308 6.49 6.31 -25.94
N GLY A 309 5.28 6.07 -25.44
CA GLY A 309 4.12 5.89 -26.33
C GLY A 309 3.11 4.82 -25.93
N GLU A 310 3.04 4.36 -24.67
CA GLU A 310 1.89 3.58 -24.18
C GLU A 310 1.30 4.15 -22.88
#